data_460c37461cf9f53c9ef4937e5206c8ee
#
_entry.id   460c37461cf9f53c9ef4937e5206c8ee
#
_cell.length_a   1.000
_cell.length_b   1.000
_cell.length_c   1.000
_cell.angle_alpha   90.00
_cell.angle_beta   90.00
_cell.angle_gamma   90.00
#
_symmetry.space_group_name_H-M   'P 1'
#
loop_
_entity.id
_entity.type
_entity.pdbx_description
1 polymer ?
#
loop_
_entity_poly.entity_id
_entity_poly.type
_entity_poly.pdbx_seq_one_letter_code
_entity_poly.pdbx_strand_id
1 'polypeptide(L)'
;MKKKIVLLVIVISIVMLLAISIVFIFRKDESVDDAKNKDVLGVWWWNDRLDTDLYLTFAKENGVNEIYYCSSEFGEETSTFINSANQLGMKVYWLQGEYEWLDDSTSLLNKIEKYRKYQIDYPNTKFSGIHLDIEPHQNPDFKSRREDLILRLVELADLLNKTYENISFDYDIPFWFDDNISFNNLSCPAYKHIIDIADRVFVMSYRDSMESIIDIASEELDYAQSLGKKLILSVECSSNEGDKVSFAEEGRGFLQEELGKIKKMYNDSVGFAIHHIKSLYDMKE
;
A
#
# COMPACT_ATOMS: atom_id res chain seq x y z
N MET A 1 1.47 2.74 64.22
CA MET A 1 1.71 3.74 63.11
C MET A 1 2.47 3.15 61.91
N LYS A 2 3.66 2.56 62.09
CA LYS A 2 4.50 2.05 60.95
C LYS A 2 3.77 1.08 60.00
N LYS A 3 2.97 0.10 60.48
CA LYS A 3 2.23 -0.86 59.64
C LYS A 3 1.16 -0.21 58.75
N LYS A 4 0.47 0.86 59.23
CA LYS A 4 -0.53 1.59 58.40
C LYS A 4 0.11 2.40 57.30
N ILE A 5 1.30 2.95 57.52
CA ILE A 5 2.06 3.71 56.50
C ILE A 5 2.56 2.77 55.41
N VAL A 6 3.08 1.60 55.77
CA VAL A 6 3.54 0.60 54.79
C VAL A 6 2.38 0.11 53.93
N LEU A 7 1.21 -0.16 54.51
CA LEU A 7 0.03 -0.58 53.77
C LEU A 7 -0.45 0.52 52.78
N LEU A 8 -0.42 1.78 53.22
CA LEU A 8 -0.79 2.91 52.37
C LEU A 8 0.15 3.08 51.15
N VAL A 9 1.46 2.92 51.38
CA VAL A 9 2.46 2.98 50.29
C VAL A 9 2.26 1.84 49.27
N ILE A 10 1.97 0.64 49.73
CA ILE A 10 1.70 -0.51 48.83
C ILE A 10 0.44 -0.26 48.01
N VAL A 11 -0.63 0.24 48.61
CA VAL A 11 -1.89 0.56 47.87
C VAL A 11 -1.66 1.64 46.84
N ILE A 12 -0.93 2.70 47.16
CA ILE A 12 -0.60 3.79 46.19
C ILE A 12 0.24 3.24 45.05
N SER A 13 1.22 2.37 45.31
CA SER A 13 2.05 1.76 44.28
C SER A 13 1.23 0.86 43.32
N ILE A 14 0.29 0.09 43.85
CA ILE A 14 -0.60 -0.75 43.04
C ILE A 14 -1.53 0.11 42.17
N VAL A 15 -2.09 1.18 42.74
CA VAL A 15 -2.95 2.12 41.97
C VAL A 15 -2.17 2.83 40.86
N MET A 16 -0.92 3.24 41.12
CA MET A 16 -0.04 3.80 40.10
C MET A 16 0.29 2.80 38.98
N LEU A 17 0.60 1.55 39.32
CA LEU A 17 0.87 0.51 38.33
C LEU A 17 -0.36 0.19 37.49
N LEU A 18 -1.55 0.14 38.08
CA LEU A 18 -2.81 -0.01 37.34
C LEU A 18 -3.11 1.19 36.42
N ALA A 19 -2.87 2.40 36.91
CA ALA A 19 -3.05 3.61 36.09
C ALA A 19 -2.08 3.65 34.89
N ILE A 20 -0.81 3.25 35.08
CA ILE A 20 0.18 3.12 34.01
C ILE A 20 -0.24 2.04 33.01
N SER A 21 -0.74 0.89 33.47
CA SER A 21 -1.23 -0.18 32.62
C SER A 21 -2.44 0.24 31.78
N ILE A 22 -3.38 0.99 32.37
CA ILE A 22 -4.56 1.54 31.69
C ILE A 22 -4.13 2.55 30.62
N VAL A 23 -3.18 3.46 30.92
CA VAL A 23 -2.65 4.42 29.96
C VAL A 23 -1.95 3.71 28.78
N PHE A 24 -1.23 2.60 29.04
CA PHE A 24 -0.61 1.79 28.01
C PHE A 24 -1.64 1.06 27.11
N ILE A 25 -2.74 0.56 27.70
CA ILE A 25 -3.83 -0.09 26.96
C ILE A 25 -4.53 0.94 26.08
N PHE A 26 -4.93 2.08 26.61
CA PHE A 26 -5.58 3.15 25.83
C PHE A 26 -4.65 3.76 24.77
N ARG A 27 -3.35 3.93 25.02
CA ARG A 27 -2.39 4.36 23.99
C ARG A 27 -2.19 3.32 22.88
N LYS A 28 -2.37 2.04 23.16
CA LYS A 28 -2.26 0.99 22.14
C LYS A 28 -3.48 0.98 21.22
N ASP A 29 -4.66 1.28 21.74
CA ASP A 29 -5.89 1.36 20.93
C ASP A 29 -5.94 2.64 20.07
N GLU A 30 -5.56 3.81 20.59
CA GLU A 30 -5.49 5.05 19.80
C GLU A 30 -4.45 4.97 18.66
N SER A 31 -3.32 4.28 18.86
CA SER A 31 -2.28 4.18 17.82
C SER A 31 -2.65 3.21 16.69
N VAL A 32 -3.55 2.25 16.92
CA VAL A 32 -3.97 1.27 15.91
C VAL A 32 -5.16 1.79 15.10
N ASP A 33 -6.10 2.50 15.72
CA ASP A 33 -7.25 3.10 15.00
C ASP A 33 -6.85 4.35 14.19
N ASP A 34 -5.95 5.20 14.70
CA ASP A 34 -5.43 6.34 13.93
C ASP A 34 -4.61 5.92 12.70
N ALA A 35 -3.96 4.76 12.74
CA ALA A 35 -3.20 4.25 11.61
C ALA A 35 -4.12 3.69 10.49
N LYS A 36 -5.29 3.16 10.85
CA LYS A 36 -6.27 2.63 9.88
C LYS A 36 -7.07 3.72 9.16
N ASN A 37 -7.15 4.93 9.72
CA ASN A 37 -8.00 6.01 9.22
C ASN A 37 -7.23 7.16 8.56
N LYS A 38 -5.91 7.06 8.40
CA LYS A 38 -5.14 8.11 7.74
C LYS A 38 -5.42 8.10 6.24
N ASP A 39 -5.64 9.30 5.68
CA ASP A 39 -5.68 9.51 4.24
C ASP A 39 -4.42 8.96 3.60
N VAL A 40 -4.56 8.05 2.64
CA VAL A 40 -3.44 7.53 1.88
C VAL A 40 -3.31 8.35 0.61
N LEU A 41 -2.16 8.97 0.43
CA LEU A 41 -1.67 9.46 -0.85
C LEU A 41 -0.26 8.90 -1.05
N GLY A 42 -0.19 7.86 -1.84
CA GLY A 42 1.05 7.14 -2.12
C GLY A 42 1.65 7.50 -3.48
N VAL A 43 2.91 7.14 -3.67
CA VAL A 43 3.58 7.32 -4.95
C VAL A 43 4.56 6.18 -5.22
N TRP A 44 4.59 5.68 -6.46
CA TRP A 44 5.62 4.73 -6.90
C TRP A 44 6.96 5.42 -7.09
N TRP A 45 8.03 4.77 -6.63
CA TRP A 45 9.40 5.21 -6.77
C TRP A 45 10.24 4.08 -7.41
N TRP A 46 10.20 4.01 -8.74
CA TRP A 46 10.84 2.96 -9.50
C TRP A 46 12.35 3.10 -9.66
N ASN A 47 12.87 4.33 -9.61
CA ASN A 47 14.26 4.63 -9.93
C ASN A 47 15.02 5.08 -8.69
N ASP A 48 15.89 4.23 -8.19
CA ASP A 48 16.76 4.46 -7.03
C ASP A 48 17.86 5.55 -7.26
N ARG A 49 18.06 5.96 -8.53
CA ARG A 49 19.04 7.00 -8.90
C ARG A 49 18.49 8.43 -8.91
N LEU A 50 17.25 8.62 -8.54
CA LEU A 50 16.67 9.96 -8.40
C LEU A 50 17.33 10.69 -7.22
N ASP A 51 17.42 12.02 -7.32
CA ASP A 51 17.85 12.85 -6.19
C ASP A 51 16.86 12.71 -5.03
N THR A 52 17.28 11.97 -4.00
CA THR A 52 16.41 11.61 -2.88
C THR A 52 15.85 12.83 -2.17
N ASP A 53 16.70 13.81 -1.85
CA ASP A 53 16.29 15.00 -1.08
C ASP A 53 15.31 15.86 -1.88
N LEU A 54 15.59 16.07 -3.17
CA LEU A 54 14.71 16.82 -4.07
C LEU A 54 13.33 16.18 -4.15
N TYR A 55 13.27 14.89 -4.47
CA TYR A 55 12.00 14.22 -4.74
C TYR A 55 11.21 13.91 -3.46
N LEU A 56 11.87 13.65 -2.32
CA LEU A 56 11.18 13.50 -1.03
C LEU A 56 10.58 14.83 -0.55
N THR A 57 11.32 15.93 -0.72
CA THR A 57 10.81 17.27 -0.40
C THR A 57 9.59 17.59 -1.26
N PHE A 58 9.69 17.38 -2.56
CA PHE A 58 8.57 17.55 -3.49
C PHE A 58 7.36 16.68 -3.14
N ALA A 59 7.57 15.40 -2.83
CA ALA A 59 6.51 14.47 -2.41
C ALA A 59 5.78 15.01 -1.17
N LYS A 60 6.54 15.48 -0.16
CA LYS A 60 6.00 16.08 1.06
C LYS A 60 5.16 17.33 0.79
N GLU A 61 5.64 18.23 -0.07
CA GLU A 61 4.93 19.46 -0.45
C GLU A 61 3.63 19.19 -1.19
N ASN A 62 3.55 18.05 -1.90
CA ASN A 62 2.35 17.60 -2.59
C ASN A 62 1.46 16.65 -1.77
N GLY A 63 1.68 16.55 -0.45
CA GLY A 63 0.83 15.79 0.46
C GLY A 63 1.04 14.29 0.46
N VAL A 64 2.03 13.77 -0.25
CA VAL A 64 2.37 12.34 -0.25
C VAL A 64 2.79 11.90 1.15
N ASN A 65 2.25 10.75 1.58
CA ASN A 65 2.54 10.19 2.90
C ASN A 65 2.94 8.71 2.87
N GLU A 66 2.92 8.09 1.69
CA GLU A 66 3.43 6.74 1.47
C GLU A 66 4.27 6.67 0.19
N ILE A 67 5.35 5.88 0.22
CA ILE A 67 6.23 5.66 -0.93
C ILE A 67 6.34 4.16 -1.16
N TYR A 68 6.08 3.73 -2.39
CA TYR A 68 6.31 2.36 -2.85
C TYR A 68 7.66 2.35 -3.56
N TYR A 69 8.69 1.93 -2.81
CA TYR A 69 10.09 2.07 -3.20
C TYR A 69 10.65 0.78 -3.78
N CYS A 70 10.98 0.82 -5.06
CA CYS A 70 11.64 -0.28 -5.76
C CYS A 70 13.14 -0.29 -5.44
N SER A 71 13.51 -0.98 -4.36
CA SER A 71 14.91 -1.23 -4.04
C SER A 71 15.33 -2.62 -4.52
N SER A 72 16.43 -2.69 -5.27
CA SER A 72 17.02 -3.95 -5.72
C SER A 72 17.86 -4.64 -4.64
N GLU A 73 18.37 -3.85 -3.67
CA GLU A 73 19.26 -4.32 -2.62
C GLU A 73 18.85 -3.75 -1.25
N PHE A 74 19.17 -4.51 -0.21
CA PHE A 74 18.92 -4.12 1.18
C PHE A 74 20.24 -3.79 1.87
N GLY A 75 20.38 -2.56 2.38
CA GLY A 75 21.60 -2.11 3.04
C GLY A 75 21.52 -0.66 3.54
N GLU A 76 22.68 -0.04 3.71
CA GLU A 76 22.81 1.33 4.23
C GLU A 76 22.12 2.37 3.34
N GLU A 77 22.13 2.22 2.02
CA GLU A 77 21.47 3.14 1.10
C GLU A 77 19.95 3.10 1.29
N THR A 78 19.37 1.88 1.33
CA THR A 78 17.96 1.67 1.64
C THR A 78 17.58 2.23 3.02
N SER A 79 18.43 2.00 4.02
CA SER A 79 18.23 2.52 5.37
C SER A 79 18.25 4.04 5.41
N THR A 80 19.16 4.66 4.67
CA THR A 80 19.26 6.13 4.55
C THR A 80 18.01 6.70 3.88
N PHE A 81 17.56 6.11 2.78
CA PHE A 81 16.33 6.52 2.09
C PHE A 81 15.11 6.46 3.02
N ILE A 82 14.90 5.31 3.70
CA ILE A 82 13.77 5.14 4.62
C ILE A 82 13.85 6.14 5.78
N ASN A 83 15.04 6.39 6.31
CA ASN A 83 15.23 7.39 7.37
C ASN A 83 14.81 8.79 6.91
N SER A 84 15.25 9.21 5.71
CA SER A 84 14.89 10.52 5.14
C SER A 84 13.39 10.65 4.91
N ALA A 85 12.75 9.62 4.36
CA ALA A 85 11.30 9.58 4.18
C ALA A 85 10.55 9.66 5.53
N ASN A 86 10.97 8.87 6.52
CA ASN A 86 10.38 8.84 7.86
C ASN A 86 10.49 10.21 8.58
N GLN A 87 11.61 10.93 8.42
CA GLN A 87 11.79 12.29 8.98
C GLN A 87 10.78 13.29 8.40
N LEU A 88 10.33 13.07 7.18
CA LEU A 88 9.27 13.85 6.52
C LEU A 88 7.86 13.32 6.82
N GLY A 89 7.74 12.27 7.63
CA GLY A 89 6.46 11.66 8.03
C GLY A 89 5.84 10.73 6.99
N MET A 90 6.64 10.24 6.04
CA MET A 90 6.21 9.29 5.02
C MET A 90 6.56 7.86 5.42
N LYS A 91 5.65 6.91 5.15
CA LYS A 91 5.92 5.47 5.25
C LYS A 91 6.54 4.97 3.96
N VAL A 92 7.38 3.95 4.05
CA VAL A 92 8.00 3.32 2.88
C VAL A 92 7.62 1.85 2.83
N TYR A 93 7.10 1.42 1.68
CA TYR A 93 6.79 0.02 1.37
C TYR A 93 7.79 -0.48 0.32
N TRP A 94 8.19 -1.72 0.44
CA TRP A 94 9.09 -2.33 -0.54
C TRP A 94 8.29 -2.76 -1.78
N LEU A 95 8.53 -2.10 -2.89
CA LEU A 95 7.87 -2.33 -4.17
C LEU A 95 8.61 -3.38 -4.99
N GLN A 96 7.88 -4.38 -5.47
CA GLN A 96 8.38 -5.39 -6.39
C GLN A 96 7.26 -5.87 -7.33
N GLY A 97 7.63 -6.26 -8.57
CA GLY A 97 6.67 -6.83 -9.53
C GLY A 97 7.40 -7.55 -10.66
N GLU A 98 7.18 -8.86 -10.78
CA GLU A 98 7.67 -9.69 -11.89
C GLU A 98 6.58 -10.72 -12.21
N TYR A 99 6.04 -10.75 -13.44
CA TYR A 99 4.99 -11.69 -13.82
C TYR A 99 5.47 -13.15 -13.83
N GLU A 100 6.77 -13.39 -13.96
CA GLU A 100 7.38 -14.72 -13.91
C GLU A 100 7.12 -15.47 -12.61
N TRP A 101 6.86 -14.72 -11.51
CA TRP A 101 6.55 -15.32 -10.20
C TRP A 101 5.22 -16.08 -10.19
N LEU A 102 4.35 -15.83 -11.16
CA LEU A 102 3.12 -16.59 -11.33
C LEU A 102 3.40 -18.04 -11.75
N ASP A 103 4.50 -18.28 -12.46
CA ASP A 103 4.93 -19.64 -12.85
C ASP A 103 5.93 -20.25 -11.87
N ASP A 104 6.85 -19.45 -11.30
CA ASP A 104 7.82 -19.88 -10.29
C ASP A 104 8.09 -18.75 -9.28
N SER A 105 7.50 -18.85 -8.11
CA SER A 105 7.64 -17.87 -7.03
C SER A 105 8.94 -18.01 -6.21
N THR A 106 9.84 -18.95 -6.55
CA THR A 106 11.06 -19.23 -5.76
C THR A 106 11.93 -17.98 -5.58
N SER A 107 12.10 -17.17 -6.62
CA SER A 107 12.90 -15.94 -6.54
C SER A 107 12.25 -14.88 -5.65
N LEU A 108 10.92 -14.73 -5.68
CA LEU A 108 10.17 -13.86 -4.78
C LEU A 108 10.34 -14.29 -3.32
N LEU A 109 10.14 -15.57 -3.02
CA LEU A 109 10.30 -16.09 -1.66
C LEU A 109 11.72 -15.83 -1.12
N ASN A 110 12.75 -16.02 -1.95
CA ASN A 110 14.13 -15.68 -1.58
C ASN A 110 14.33 -14.17 -1.34
N LYS A 111 13.67 -13.31 -2.12
CA LYS A 111 13.69 -11.87 -1.91
C LYS A 111 12.98 -11.48 -0.59
N ILE A 112 11.86 -12.13 -0.26
CA ILE A 112 11.14 -11.90 1.02
C ILE A 112 12.02 -12.31 2.21
N GLU A 113 12.81 -13.37 2.14
CA GLU A 113 13.73 -13.74 3.22
C GLU A 113 14.85 -12.70 3.39
N LYS A 114 15.34 -12.08 2.32
CA LYS A 114 16.28 -10.95 2.41
C LYS A 114 15.62 -9.72 3.02
N TYR A 115 14.36 -9.42 2.65
CA TYR A 115 13.56 -8.37 3.27
C TYR A 115 13.42 -8.60 4.78
N ARG A 116 13.07 -9.81 5.21
CA ARG A 116 12.96 -10.16 6.63
C ARG A 116 14.26 -9.95 7.39
N LYS A 117 15.38 -10.36 6.78
CA LYS A 117 16.70 -10.11 7.35
C LYS A 117 16.98 -8.63 7.51
N TYR A 118 16.68 -7.81 6.49
CA TYR A 118 16.82 -6.35 6.56
C TYR A 118 16.00 -5.76 7.71
N GLN A 119 14.75 -6.17 7.88
CA GLN A 119 13.87 -5.71 8.96
C GLN A 119 14.45 -5.99 10.37
N ILE A 120 15.29 -7.02 10.50
CA ILE A 120 15.99 -7.36 11.74
C ILE A 120 17.28 -6.53 11.87
N ASP A 121 18.07 -6.44 10.81
CA ASP A 121 19.37 -5.76 10.84
C ASP A 121 19.22 -4.23 10.98
N TYR A 122 18.10 -3.66 10.48
CA TYR A 122 17.82 -2.21 10.46
C TYR A 122 16.53 -1.86 11.23
N PRO A 123 16.47 -2.05 12.55
CA PRO A 123 15.22 -1.96 13.31
C PRO A 123 14.60 -0.56 13.36
N ASN A 124 15.37 0.49 13.08
CA ASN A 124 14.94 1.90 13.12
C ASN A 124 14.46 2.42 11.75
N THR A 125 14.76 1.71 10.68
CA THR A 125 14.45 2.11 9.29
C THR A 125 13.80 0.95 8.54
N LYS A 126 12.74 0.40 9.15
CA LYS A 126 11.96 -0.69 8.59
C LYS A 126 11.07 -0.21 7.48
N PHE A 127 10.88 -1.05 6.48
CA PHE A 127 9.73 -0.92 5.59
C PHE A 127 8.42 -1.15 6.37
N SER A 128 7.36 -0.50 5.94
CA SER A 128 6.01 -0.64 6.52
C SER A 128 5.29 -1.90 6.04
N GLY A 129 5.69 -2.46 4.91
CA GLY A 129 5.15 -3.66 4.29
C GLY A 129 5.79 -3.92 2.94
N ILE A 130 5.21 -4.87 2.21
CA ILE A 130 5.59 -5.23 0.83
C ILE A 130 4.45 -4.86 -0.09
N HIS A 131 4.75 -4.14 -1.16
CA HIS A 131 3.82 -3.76 -2.22
C HIS A 131 4.15 -4.55 -3.48
N LEU A 132 3.21 -5.37 -3.94
CA LEU A 132 3.37 -6.28 -5.05
C LEU A 132 2.59 -5.81 -6.28
N ASP A 133 3.33 -5.41 -7.30
CA ASP A 133 2.82 -5.00 -8.59
C ASP A 133 3.07 -6.13 -9.61
N ILE A 134 2.38 -7.26 -9.39
CA ILE A 134 2.52 -8.46 -10.24
C ILE A 134 1.39 -8.43 -11.27
N GLU A 135 1.76 -8.18 -12.51
CA GLU A 135 0.83 -7.98 -13.61
C GLU A 135 0.72 -9.21 -14.53
N PRO A 136 -0.30 -10.07 -14.39
CA PRO A 136 -0.44 -11.26 -15.23
C PRO A 136 -0.47 -10.96 -16.73
N HIS A 137 -0.98 -9.79 -17.10
CA HIS A 137 -1.13 -9.39 -18.49
C HIS A 137 0.19 -9.03 -19.20
N GLN A 138 1.27 -8.83 -18.46
CA GLN A 138 2.61 -8.69 -19.00
C GLN A 138 3.21 -10.03 -19.47
N ASN A 139 2.64 -11.16 -19.03
CA ASN A 139 3.09 -12.48 -19.50
C ASN A 139 2.80 -12.65 -21.00
N PRO A 140 3.78 -13.02 -21.84
CA PRO A 140 3.59 -13.20 -23.28
C PRO A 140 2.46 -14.17 -23.65
N ASP A 141 2.18 -15.14 -22.79
CA ASP A 141 1.14 -16.16 -22.98
C ASP A 141 -0.22 -15.76 -22.39
N PHE A 142 -0.38 -14.54 -21.90
CA PHE A 142 -1.58 -14.10 -21.19
C PHE A 142 -2.87 -14.37 -21.95
N LYS A 143 -2.90 -14.13 -23.27
CA LYS A 143 -4.10 -14.36 -24.09
C LYS A 143 -4.60 -15.80 -24.05
N SER A 144 -3.68 -16.76 -23.98
CA SER A 144 -4.00 -18.20 -23.97
C SER A 144 -4.13 -18.78 -22.56
N ARG A 145 -3.57 -18.10 -21.55
CA ARG A 145 -3.52 -18.53 -20.14
C ARG A 145 -4.19 -17.55 -19.18
N ARG A 146 -5.08 -16.70 -19.68
CA ARG A 146 -5.66 -15.59 -18.91
C ARG A 146 -6.20 -16.07 -17.55
N GLU A 147 -7.12 -17.03 -17.56
CA GLU A 147 -7.73 -17.56 -16.33
C GLU A 147 -6.69 -18.24 -15.42
N ASP A 148 -5.76 -19.03 -15.99
CA ASP A 148 -4.69 -19.69 -15.25
C ASP A 148 -3.77 -18.69 -14.55
N LEU A 149 -3.32 -17.64 -15.26
CA LEU A 149 -2.42 -16.66 -14.70
C LEU A 149 -3.08 -15.77 -13.62
N ILE A 150 -4.35 -15.44 -13.80
CA ILE A 150 -5.13 -14.71 -12.79
C ILE A 150 -5.34 -15.60 -11.54
N LEU A 151 -5.70 -16.88 -11.73
CA LEU A 151 -5.81 -17.83 -10.61
C LEU A 151 -4.49 -17.94 -9.84
N ARG A 152 -3.35 -18.04 -10.53
CA ARG A 152 -2.02 -18.11 -9.91
C ARG A 152 -1.69 -16.88 -9.09
N LEU A 153 -2.13 -15.69 -9.50
CA LEU A 153 -1.98 -14.49 -8.68
C LEU A 153 -2.79 -14.59 -7.38
N VAL A 154 -4.04 -15.07 -7.45
CA VAL A 154 -4.88 -15.31 -6.26
C VAL A 154 -4.24 -16.35 -5.33
N GLU A 155 -3.74 -17.47 -5.89
CA GLU A 155 -3.05 -18.51 -5.12
C GLU A 155 -1.76 -18.01 -4.47
N LEU A 156 -0.98 -17.20 -5.18
CA LEU A 156 0.24 -16.58 -4.66
C LEU A 156 -0.07 -15.59 -3.53
N ALA A 157 -1.09 -14.75 -3.70
CA ALA A 157 -1.52 -13.82 -2.65
C ALA A 157 -1.95 -14.57 -1.38
N ASP A 158 -2.75 -15.62 -1.50
CA ASP A 158 -3.19 -16.47 -0.38
C ASP A 158 -2.00 -17.15 0.31
N LEU A 159 -1.06 -17.71 -0.47
CA LEU A 159 0.16 -18.33 0.04
C LEU A 159 0.98 -17.33 0.86
N LEU A 160 1.24 -16.14 0.33
CA LEU A 160 2.08 -15.12 0.98
C LEU A 160 1.44 -14.63 2.28
N ASN A 161 0.16 -14.27 2.27
CA ASN A 161 -0.54 -13.79 3.46
C ASN A 161 -0.63 -14.86 4.56
N LYS A 162 -0.79 -16.14 4.21
CA LYS A 162 -0.78 -17.25 5.17
C LYS A 162 0.60 -17.59 5.71
N THR A 163 1.63 -17.46 4.85
CA THR A 163 3.01 -17.84 5.22
C THR A 163 3.68 -16.77 6.08
N TYR A 164 3.38 -15.49 5.82
CA TYR A 164 4.07 -14.36 6.42
C TYR A 164 3.10 -13.44 7.18
N GLU A 165 2.33 -13.98 8.13
CA GLU A 165 1.28 -13.28 8.91
C GLU A 165 1.72 -11.96 9.58
N ASN A 166 3.02 -11.73 9.76
CA ASN A 166 3.57 -10.52 10.36
C ASN A 166 4.09 -9.49 9.33
N ILE A 167 3.87 -9.74 8.05
CA ILE A 167 4.21 -8.83 6.95
C ILE A 167 2.90 -8.36 6.31
N SER A 168 2.74 -7.05 6.18
CA SER A 168 1.62 -6.50 5.41
C SER A 168 1.94 -6.61 3.92
N PHE A 169 0.99 -7.14 3.16
CA PHE A 169 1.07 -7.24 1.70
C PHE A 169 -0.01 -6.39 1.03
N ASP A 170 0.45 -5.53 0.13
CA ASP A 170 -0.37 -4.76 -0.78
C ASP A 170 -0.30 -5.40 -2.17
N TYR A 171 -1.41 -5.34 -2.91
CA TYR A 171 -1.46 -5.88 -4.27
C TYR A 171 -2.04 -4.86 -5.23
N ASP A 172 -1.36 -4.65 -6.36
CA ASP A 172 -1.91 -3.96 -7.52
C ASP A 172 -2.79 -4.91 -8.34
N ILE A 173 -3.96 -4.44 -8.74
CA ILE A 173 -4.83 -5.14 -9.67
C ILE A 173 -5.31 -4.19 -10.76
N PRO A 174 -5.43 -4.64 -12.00
CA PRO A 174 -6.06 -3.84 -13.03
C PRO A 174 -7.58 -3.77 -12.82
N PHE A 175 -8.20 -2.66 -13.20
CA PHE A 175 -9.65 -2.42 -13.08
C PHE A 175 -10.53 -3.42 -13.85
N TRP A 176 -9.97 -4.25 -14.70
CA TRP A 176 -10.68 -5.26 -15.49
C TRP A 176 -10.52 -6.69 -14.93
N PHE A 177 -10.29 -6.86 -13.63
CA PHE A 177 -10.20 -8.17 -12.95
C PHE A 177 -11.57 -8.79 -12.66
N ASP A 178 -12.51 -8.70 -13.63
CA ASP A 178 -13.89 -9.16 -13.53
C ASP A 178 -14.09 -10.64 -13.90
N ASP A 179 -13.02 -11.29 -14.41
CA ASP A 179 -13.07 -12.71 -14.75
C ASP A 179 -13.44 -13.55 -13.52
N ASN A 180 -14.45 -14.43 -13.65
CA ASN A 180 -14.78 -15.37 -12.59
C ASN A 180 -13.69 -16.42 -12.46
N ILE A 181 -13.05 -16.45 -11.29
CA ILE A 181 -12.03 -17.41 -10.91
C ILE A 181 -12.57 -18.35 -9.85
N SER A 182 -12.32 -19.65 -10.00
CA SER A 182 -12.67 -20.66 -9.01
C SER A 182 -11.51 -20.91 -8.07
N PHE A 183 -11.64 -20.42 -6.82
CA PHE A 183 -10.62 -20.60 -5.79
C PHE A 183 -11.29 -20.98 -4.46
N ASN A 184 -10.74 -21.97 -3.73
CA ASN A 184 -11.27 -22.45 -2.43
C ASN A 184 -12.78 -22.77 -2.45
N ASN A 185 -13.30 -23.42 -3.51
CA ASN A 185 -14.72 -23.75 -3.73
C ASN A 185 -15.67 -22.54 -3.91
N LEU A 186 -15.13 -21.35 -4.10
CA LEU A 186 -15.87 -20.14 -4.44
C LEU A 186 -15.54 -19.70 -5.85
N SER A 187 -16.54 -19.43 -6.68
CA SER A 187 -16.37 -18.85 -8.02
C SER A 187 -16.94 -17.43 -8.02
N CYS A 188 -16.07 -16.45 -8.16
CA CYS A 188 -16.45 -15.04 -8.22
C CYS A 188 -15.37 -14.24 -9.01
N PRO A 189 -15.61 -12.96 -9.33
CA PRO A 189 -14.62 -12.09 -9.92
C PRO A 189 -13.30 -12.10 -9.18
N ALA A 190 -12.19 -12.10 -9.92
CA ALA A 190 -10.84 -12.22 -9.36
C ALA A 190 -10.53 -11.12 -8.33
N TYR A 191 -10.99 -9.88 -8.57
CA TYR A 191 -10.79 -8.78 -7.63
C TYR A 191 -11.35 -9.08 -6.23
N LYS A 192 -12.47 -9.83 -6.13
CA LYS A 192 -13.06 -10.19 -4.83
C LYS A 192 -12.16 -11.10 -4.04
N HIS A 193 -11.57 -12.11 -4.69
CA HIS A 193 -10.59 -12.98 -4.01
C HIS A 193 -9.40 -12.19 -3.49
N ILE A 194 -8.84 -11.26 -4.30
CA ILE A 194 -7.69 -10.46 -3.87
C ILE A 194 -8.08 -9.51 -2.74
N ILE A 195 -9.24 -8.82 -2.82
CA ILE A 195 -9.72 -7.94 -1.75
C ILE A 195 -9.96 -8.70 -0.45
N ASP A 196 -10.47 -9.94 -0.51
CA ASP A 196 -10.68 -10.77 0.67
C ASP A 196 -9.36 -11.15 1.36
N ILE A 197 -8.33 -11.50 0.58
CA ILE A 197 -7.04 -12.01 1.04
C ILE A 197 -6.11 -10.88 1.51
N ALA A 198 -6.01 -9.80 0.76
CA ALA A 198 -5.01 -8.76 0.91
C ALA A 198 -5.25 -7.85 2.12
N ASP A 199 -4.17 -7.32 2.67
CA ASP A 199 -4.26 -6.23 3.65
C ASP A 199 -4.77 -4.96 2.99
N ARG A 200 -4.24 -4.62 1.81
CA ARG A 200 -4.66 -3.48 0.98
C ARG A 200 -4.63 -3.87 -0.49
N VAL A 201 -5.55 -3.30 -1.27
CA VAL A 201 -5.61 -3.47 -2.71
C VAL A 201 -5.58 -2.11 -3.39
N PHE A 202 -4.78 -2.04 -4.44
CA PHE A 202 -4.59 -0.89 -5.30
C PHE A 202 -5.19 -1.21 -6.67
N VAL A 203 -6.20 -0.46 -7.07
CA VAL A 203 -6.80 -0.63 -8.40
C VAL A 203 -6.13 0.33 -9.37
N MET A 204 -5.48 -0.19 -10.40
CA MET A 204 -4.93 0.60 -11.50
C MET A 204 -6.06 1.22 -12.32
N SER A 205 -6.66 2.28 -11.77
CA SER A 205 -7.80 3.00 -12.33
C SER A 205 -7.36 4.16 -13.24
N TYR A 206 -6.43 3.85 -14.16
CA TYR A 206 -5.75 4.84 -15.00
C TYR A 206 -6.73 5.54 -15.95
N ARG A 207 -7.26 6.67 -15.49
CA ARG A 207 -8.13 7.62 -16.18
C ARG A 207 -7.82 9.03 -15.67
N ASP A 208 -8.19 10.03 -16.45
CA ASP A 208 -7.90 11.45 -16.25
C ASP A 208 -9.06 12.25 -15.65
N SER A 209 -10.11 11.62 -15.19
CA SER A 209 -11.25 12.30 -14.57
C SER A 209 -11.92 11.45 -13.49
N MET A 210 -12.49 12.14 -12.48
CA MET A 210 -13.24 11.50 -11.41
C MET A 210 -14.32 10.53 -11.94
N GLU A 211 -15.12 10.99 -12.90
CA GLU A 211 -16.22 10.20 -13.45
C GLU A 211 -15.72 8.90 -14.06
N SER A 212 -14.66 9.00 -14.89
CA SER A 212 -14.07 7.83 -15.57
C SER A 212 -13.37 6.88 -14.59
N ILE A 213 -12.67 7.41 -13.55
CA ILE A 213 -12.05 6.59 -12.51
C ILE A 213 -13.11 5.80 -11.75
N ILE A 214 -14.20 6.46 -11.33
CA ILE A 214 -15.28 5.81 -10.60
C ILE A 214 -16.02 4.79 -11.48
N ASP A 215 -16.29 5.13 -12.75
CA ASP A 215 -16.98 4.24 -13.67
C ASP A 215 -16.29 2.87 -13.80
N ILE A 216 -14.95 2.86 -13.88
CA ILE A 216 -14.18 1.63 -14.07
C ILE A 216 -13.82 0.90 -12.77
N ALA A 217 -13.93 1.54 -11.59
CA ALA A 217 -13.55 0.95 -10.30
C ALA A 217 -14.74 0.81 -9.33
N SER A 218 -15.97 1.03 -9.81
CA SER A 218 -17.18 1.05 -8.96
C SER A 218 -17.44 -0.28 -8.26
N GLU A 219 -17.23 -1.39 -8.95
CA GLU A 219 -17.52 -2.72 -8.40
C GLU A 219 -16.55 -3.10 -7.28
N GLU A 220 -15.25 -2.80 -7.45
CA GLU A 220 -14.20 -2.99 -6.45
C GLU A 220 -14.43 -2.09 -5.23
N LEU A 221 -14.78 -0.81 -5.47
CA LEU A 221 -15.11 0.15 -4.42
C LEU A 221 -16.28 -0.31 -3.56
N ASP A 222 -17.38 -0.70 -4.19
CA ASP A 222 -18.59 -1.18 -3.52
C ASP A 222 -18.31 -2.45 -2.72
N TYR A 223 -17.53 -3.37 -3.30
CA TYR A 223 -17.15 -4.61 -2.63
C TYR A 223 -16.26 -4.36 -1.42
N ALA A 224 -15.19 -3.59 -1.57
CA ALA A 224 -14.30 -3.24 -0.47
C ALA A 224 -15.05 -2.51 0.66
N GLN A 225 -15.94 -1.56 0.31
CA GLN A 225 -16.78 -0.85 1.28
C GLN A 225 -17.70 -1.79 2.04
N SER A 226 -18.29 -2.80 1.36
CA SER A 226 -19.15 -3.80 2.00
C SER A 226 -18.44 -4.62 3.08
N LEU A 227 -17.11 -4.75 2.97
CA LEU A 227 -16.23 -5.43 3.91
C LEU A 227 -15.61 -4.48 4.96
N GLY A 228 -15.88 -3.17 4.88
CA GLY A 228 -15.22 -2.16 5.71
C GLY A 228 -13.72 -2.01 5.42
N LYS A 229 -13.28 -2.42 4.21
CA LYS A 229 -11.89 -2.28 3.76
C LYS A 229 -11.70 -0.98 2.98
N LYS A 230 -10.52 -0.37 3.11
CA LYS A 230 -10.12 0.79 2.31
C LYS A 230 -9.51 0.28 1.00
N LEU A 231 -10.03 0.76 -0.12
CA LEU A 231 -9.44 0.56 -1.44
C LEU A 231 -8.56 1.76 -1.81
N ILE A 232 -7.50 1.53 -2.59
CA ILE A 232 -6.64 2.59 -3.07
C ILE A 232 -6.77 2.66 -4.60
N LEU A 233 -7.17 3.84 -5.08
CA LEU A 233 -7.28 4.11 -6.51
C LEU A 233 -5.93 4.64 -7.02
N SER A 234 -5.35 3.93 -7.96
CA SER A 234 -4.09 4.30 -8.58
C SER A 234 -4.36 5.09 -9.87
N VAL A 235 -3.64 6.19 -10.03
CA VAL A 235 -3.74 7.08 -11.20
C VAL A 235 -2.39 7.26 -11.88
N GLU A 236 -2.42 7.53 -13.18
CA GLU A 236 -1.24 7.68 -14.02
C GLU A 236 -0.93 9.16 -14.28
N CYS A 237 0.37 9.51 -14.26
CA CYS A 237 0.87 10.86 -14.53
C CYS A 237 1.93 10.92 -15.64
N SER A 238 2.22 9.80 -16.33
CA SER A 238 3.20 9.76 -17.40
C SER A 238 2.62 10.32 -18.70
N SER A 239 3.39 11.18 -19.38
CA SER A 239 3.03 11.73 -20.69
C SER A 239 3.19 10.72 -21.84
N ASN A 240 3.69 9.52 -21.56
CA ASN A 240 3.86 8.46 -22.57
C ASN A 240 2.63 7.57 -22.70
N GLU A 241 1.64 7.74 -21.81
CA GLU A 241 0.38 7.02 -21.85
C GLU A 241 -0.62 7.69 -22.80
N GLY A 242 -1.62 6.94 -23.24
CA GLY A 242 -2.62 7.44 -24.17
C GLY A 242 -3.54 8.51 -23.59
N ASP A 243 -4.20 9.27 -24.46
CA ASP A 243 -5.21 10.26 -24.10
C ASP A 243 -6.25 9.62 -23.15
N LYS A 244 -6.67 10.36 -22.13
CA LYS A 244 -7.66 9.96 -21.10
C LYS A 244 -7.20 8.83 -20.17
N VAL A 245 -5.93 8.47 -20.17
CA VAL A 245 -5.34 7.48 -19.26
C VAL A 245 -4.56 8.16 -18.16
N SER A 246 -3.89 9.27 -18.48
CA SER A 246 -2.95 9.98 -17.63
C SER A 246 -3.40 11.43 -17.41
N PHE A 247 -3.09 11.97 -16.23
CA PHE A 247 -3.26 13.38 -15.88
C PHE A 247 -2.14 14.30 -16.39
N ALA A 248 -1.21 13.78 -17.19
CA ALA A 248 -0.05 14.55 -17.65
C ALA A 248 -0.44 15.82 -18.45
N GLU A 249 -1.55 15.79 -19.16
CA GLU A 249 -2.02 16.90 -19.99
C GLU A 249 -2.72 17.98 -19.18
N GLU A 250 -3.49 17.59 -18.15
CA GLU A 250 -4.29 18.47 -17.31
C GLU A 250 -3.44 19.19 -16.26
N GLY A 251 -2.46 18.51 -15.69
CA GLY A 251 -1.55 19.05 -14.69
C GLY A 251 -1.96 18.73 -13.25
N ARG A 252 -1.03 19.04 -12.31
CA ARG A 252 -1.15 18.68 -10.89
C ARG A 252 -2.37 19.29 -10.21
N GLY A 253 -2.69 20.54 -10.52
CA GLY A 253 -3.85 21.22 -9.92
C GLY A 253 -5.15 20.50 -10.26
N PHE A 254 -5.32 20.07 -11.51
CA PHE A 254 -6.50 19.32 -11.94
C PHE A 254 -6.54 17.93 -11.31
N LEU A 255 -5.43 17.19 -11.29
CA LEU A 255 -5.33 15.92 -10.59
C LEU A 255 -5.81 16.04 -9.13
N GLN A 256 -5.28 17.03 -8.39
CA GLN A 256 -5.66 17.23 -6.97
C GLN A 256 -7.15 17.55 -6.81
N GLU A 257 -7.74 18.32 -7.73
CA GLU A 257 -9.16 18.61 -7.74
C GLU A 257 -10.00 17.35 -7.93
N GLU A 258 -9.67 16.52 -8.93
CA GLU A 258 -10.39 15.29 -9.25
C GLU A 258 -10.31 14.27 -8.09
N LEU A 259 -9.12 14.03 -7.53
CA LEU A 259 -8.96 13.18 -6.36
C LEU A 259 -9.73 13.71 -5.14
N GLY A 260 -9.76 15.03 -4.96
CA GLY A 260 -10.53 15.69 -3.91
C GLY A 260 -12.04 15.50 -4.07
N LYS A 261 -12.58 15.42 -5.29
CA LYS A 261 -13.98 15.11 -5.56
C LYS A 261 -14.31 13.66 -5.19
N ILE A 262 -13.46 12.70 -5.59
CA ILE A 262 -13.63 11.27 -5.23
C ILE A 262 -13.63 11.10 -3.71
N LYS A 263 -12.65 11.70 -3.02
CA LYS A 263 -12.53 11.64 -1.58
C LYS A 263 -13.79 12.11 -0.86
N LYS A 264 -14.37 13.22 -1.30
CA LYS A 264 -15.64 13.74 -0.75
C LYS A 264 -16.82 12.80 -0.99
N MET A 265 -16.86 12.13 -2.14
CA MET A 265 -17.92 11.19 -2.49
C MET A 265 -17.90 9.95 -1.60
N TYR A 266 -16.72 9.43 -1.28
CA TYR A 266 -16.52 8.20 -0.50
C TYR A 266 -16.21 8.42 0.98
N ASN A 267 -16.38 9.65 1.51
CA ASN A 267 -16.20 9.99 2.93
C ASN A 267 -14.88 9.47 3.52
N ASP A 268 -13.77 9.71 2.83
CA ASP A 268 -12.42 9.28 3.23
C ASP A 268 -12.20 7.74 3.32
N SER A 269 -13.14 6.93 2.83
CA SER A 269 -13.00 5.47 2.77
C SER A 269 -12.12 4.97 1.62
N VAL A 270 -11.65 5.88 0.77
CA VAL A 270 -10.75 5.60 -0.36
C VAL A 270 -9.38 6.24 -0.12
N GLY A 271 -8.31 5.57 -0.58
CA GLY A 271 -6.96 6.15 -0.68
C GLY A 271 -6.59 6.36 -2.14
N PHE A 272 -5.46 7.03 -2.35
CA PHE A 272 -4.92 7.27 -3.70
C PHE A 272 -3.46 6.92 -3.78
N ALA A 273 -3.02 6.52 -4.98
CA ALA A 273 -1.62 6.30 -5.30
C ALA A 273 -1.33 6.83 -6.72
N ILE A 274 -0.16 7.43 -6.92
CA ILE A 274 0.22 8.09 -8.16
C ILE A 274 1.39 7.37 -8.80
N HIS A 275 1.21 6.92 -10.03
CA HIS A 275 2.25 6.33 -10.84
C HIS A 275 2.85 7.42 -11.76
N HIS A 276 4.10 7.84 -11.56
CA HIS A 276 5.07 7.65 -10.49
C HIS A 276 5.69 9.00 -10.08
N ILE A 277 6.57 9.03 -9.06
CA ILE A 277 7.11 10.29 -8.49
C ILE A 277 7.76 11.21 -9.53
N LYS A 278 8.54 10.63 -10.49
CA LYS A 278 9.19 11.44 -11.50
C LYS A 278 8.18 12.07 -12.47
N SER A 279 7.18 11.32 -12.92
CA SER A 279 6.12 11.84 -13.78
C SER A 279 5.32 12.93 -13.08
N LEU A 280 4.98 12.73 -11.79
CA LEU A 280 4.30 13.75 -10.98
C LEU A 280 5.15 15.03 -10.85
N TYR A 281 6.47 14.89 -10.68
CA TYR A 281 7.40 16.03 -10.61
C TYR A 281 7.49 16.78 -11.94
N ASP A 282 7.56 16.05 -13.05
CA ASP A 282 7.70 16.63 -14.40
C ASP A 282 6.39 17.24 -14.93
N MET A 283 5.26 16.89 -14.31
CA MET A 283 3.95 17.41 -14.71
C MET A 283 3.84 18.91 -14.45
N LYS A 284 3.19 19.65 -15.35
CA LYS A 284 2.90 21.08 -15.15
C LYS A 284 2.04 21.31 -13.89
N GLU A 285 2.07 22.57 -13.43
CA GLU A 285 1.26 23.04 -12.30
C GLU A 285 -0.25 22.92 -12.62
#